data_4eaf0694380a4ee94b88054eaf6c14b1
#
_entry.id   4eaf0694380a4ee94b88054eaf6c14b1
#
_cell.length_a   1.000
_cell.length_b   1.000
_cell.length_c   1.000
_cell.angle_alpha   90.00
_cell.angle_beta   90.00
_cell.angle_gamma   90.00
#
_symmetry.space_group_name_H-M   'P 1'
#
loop_
_entity.id
_entity.type
_entity.pdbx_description
1 polymer ?
#
loop_
_entity_poly.entity_id
_entity_poly.type
_entity_poly.pdbx_seq_one_letter_code
_entity_poly.pdbx_strand_id
1 'polypeptide(L)'
;MCSGRYNLAGQKKIGQQKSSDLLSRRRDDEKISFPPSHSQKMEPIRISYFSDVLCVWAYIAQIRLDELKTTFQDKIAIDYHFVPVFGNAHEKLEKNWRDKGGLKGYSDHVQNVARKFEHIIVHPDIWMGAIPSSSMSCHLFLHAIHLLEIKGIVEPSEKVFEKAIWAFREAFFTKLANVSDRTVQFAIAEELNLPIAAIQAQIDSGEAYAQLSKDFDLVKDLTVSVSPTLIFNEGRQRLNGNVGYRVIEANIRELLHNPPDEQSWC
;
A
#
# COMPACT_ATOMS: atom_id res chain seq x y z
N MET A 1 -41.87 3.78 -11.99
CA MET A 1 -43.24 3.38 -12.42
C MET A 1 -43.12 1.95 -12.92
N CYS A 2 -43.58 0.97 -12.14
CA CYS A 2 -44.04 -0.33 -12.59
C CYS A 2 -44.69 -0.99 -11.36
N SER A 3 -46.00 -0.82 -11.28
CA SER A 3 -46.89 -1.49 -10.34
C SER A 3 -47.28 -2.87 -10.92
N GLY A 4 -47.19 -3.90 -10.11
CA GLY A 4 -47.70 -5.23 -10.38
C GLY A 4 -48.33 -5.81 -9.14
N ARG A 5 -49.64 -5.65 -8.98
CA ARG A 5 -50.46 -6.32 -7.99
C ARG A 5 -50.68 -7.78 -8.41
N TYR A 6 -50.60 -8.71 -7.48
CA TYR A 6 -51.29 -9.99 -7.59
C TYR A 6 -52.12 -10.32 -6.35
N ASN A 7 -53.30 -10.83 -6.65
CA ASN A 7 -54.49 -10.94 -5.85
C ASN A 7 -54.55 -12.21 -5.03
N LEU A 8 -55.28 -12.13 -3.92
CA LEU A 8 -55.73 -13.19 -3.02
C LEU A 8 -56.71 -14.13 -3.68
N ALA A 9 -56.72 -15.41 -3.36
CA ALA A 9 -57.86 -16.16 -2.86
C ALA A 9 -57.59 -17.68 -2.80
N GLY A 10 -58.05 -18.34 -1.74
CA GLY A 10 -58.07 -19.83 -1.64
C GLY A 10 -58.10 -20.35 -0.21
N GLN A 11 -59.18 -20.06 0.53
CA GLN A 11 -59.52 -20.75 1.76
C GLN A 11 -59.99 -22.20 1.51
N LYS A 12 -59.48 -23.19 2.29
CA LYS A 12 -60.28 -24.41 2.63
C LYS A 12 -59.99 -24.79 4.08
N LYS A 13 -61.03 -24.70 4.91
CA LYS A 13 -61.19 -25.32 6.25
C LYS A 13 -61.51 -26.80 6.11
N ILE A 14 -61.07 -27.65 6.99
CA ILE A 14 -61.58 -28.93 7.53
C ILE A 14 -60.42 -29.42 8.45
N GLY A 15 -60.54 -29.84 9.70
CA GLY A 15 -61.60 -30.23 10.57
C GLY A 15 -60.89 -30.63 11.89
N GLN A 16 -61.51 -30.29 13.01
CA GLN A 16 -61.07 -30.68 14.37
C GLN A 16 -61.28 -32.16 14.60
N GLN A 17 -60.30 -32.83 15.21
CA GLN A 17 -60.58 -34.01 16.01
C GLN A 17 -59.66 -34.08 17.24
N LYS A 18 -60.29 -34.13 18.43
CA LYS A 18 -59.69 -34.31 19.74
C LYS A 18 -59.21 -35.74 19.87
N SER A 19 -58.09 -35.96 20.51
CA SER A 19 -57.90 -37.12 21.38
C SER A 19 -56.74 -36.82 22.34
N SER A 20 -57.05 -36.81 23.60
CA SER A 20 -56.15 -36.82 24.75
C SER A 20 -55.52 -38.20 24.85
N ASP A 21 -54.28 -38.17 25.33
CA ASP A 21 -53.52 -39.13 26.12
C ASP A 21 -52.14 -39.41 25.53
N LEU A 22 -51.15 -38.98 26.25
CA LEU A 22 -50.04 -39.78 26.79
C LEU A 22 -48.97 -38.91 27.37
N LEU A 23 -49.09 -38.62 28.65
CA LEU A 23 -48.03 -38.16 29.52
C LEU A 23 -46.94 -39.24 29.62
N SER A 24 -45.72 -38.77 29.72
CA SER A 24 -44.50 -39.48 30.10
C SER A 24 -43.60 -39.99 28.95
N ARG A 25 -42.78 -39.13 28.38
CA ARG A 25 -41.41 -39.50 27.97
C ARG A 25 -40.46 -38.43 28.46
N ARG A 26 -39.47 -38.89 29.25
CA ARG A 26 -38.36 -38.12 29.83
C ARG A 26 -37.69 -37.33 28.72
N ARG A 27 -37.48 -36.01 28.93
CA ARG A 27 -36.55 -35.20 28.16
C ARG A 27 -35.14 -35.56 28.60
N ASP A 28 -34.48 -36.39 27.82
CA ASP A 28 -33.05 -36.45 27.84
C ASP A 28 -32.55 -35.11 27.25
N ASP A 29 -32.00 -34.26 28.12
CA ASP A 29 -31.32 -33.03 27.74
C ASP A 29 -30.05 -33.42 27.02
N GLU A 30 -30.17 -33.68 25.72
CA GLU A 30 -29.03 -33.77 24.81
C GLU A 30 -28.45 -32.37 24.69
N LYS A 31 -27.40 -32.08 25.50
CA LYS A 31 -26.57 -30.90 25.35
C LYS A 31 -25.98 -30.93 23.96
N ILE A 32 -26.57 -30.17 23.04
CA ILE A 32 -25.96 -29.85 21.76
C ILE A 32 -24.71 -29.06 22.10
N SER A 33 -23.57 -29.71 22.18
CA SER A 33 -22.28 -29.10 22.26
C SER A 33 -21.96 -28.55 20.87
N PHE A 34 -22.14 -27.27 20.68
CA PHE A 34 -21.56 -26.56 19.52
C PHE A 34 -20.03 -26.75 19.57
N PRO A 35 -19.39 -27.21 18.50
CA PRO A 35 -17.95 -27.23 18.46
C PRO A 35 -17.43 -25.80 18.71
N PRO A 36 -16.30 -25.66 19.42
CA PRO A 36 -15.72 -24.33 19.61
C PRO A 36 -15.54 -23.70 18.24
N SER A 37 -16.06 -22.49 18.07
CA SER A 37 -15.85 -21.71 16.88
C SER A 37 -14.33 -21.61 16.67
N HIS A 38 -13.80 -22.32 15.66
CA HIS A 38 -12.47 -22.03 15.19
C HIS A 38 -12.50 -20.55 14.82
N SER A 39 -11.80 -19.71 15.57
CA SER A 39 -11.51 -18.37 15.17
C SER A 39 -10.68 -18.50 13.87
N GLN A 40 -11.34 -18.48 12.74
CA GLN A 40 -10.66 -18.34 11.45
C GLN A 40 -9.86 -17.07 11.58
N LYS A 41 -8.54 -17.18 11.61
CA LYS A 41 -7.63 -16.05 11.56
C LYS A 41 -7.93 -15.35 10.24
N MET A 42 -8.59 -14.19 10.30
CA MET A 42 -8.92 -13.43 9.09
C MET A 42 -7.62 -13.12 8.36
N GLU A 43 -7.59 -13.38 7.07
CA GLU A 43 -6.48 -12.96 6.21
C GLU A 43 -6.36 -11.43 6.26
N PRO A 44 -5.15 -10.89 6.33
CA PRO A 44 -4.95 -9.45 6.37
C PRO A 44 -5.43 -8.80 5.07
N ILE A 45 -6.04 -7.61 5.18
CA ILE A 45 -6.38 -6.79 4.02
C ILE A 45 -5.08 -6.39 3.32
N ARG A 46 -4.92 -6.81 2.09
CA ARG A 46 -3.77 -6.45 1.26
C ARG A 46 -3.97 -5.07 0.65
N ILE A 47 -2.94 -4.23 0.81
CA ILE A 47 -2.90 -2.85 0.31
C ILE A 47 -1.70 -2.73 -0.61
N SER A 48 -1.93 -2.60 -1.91
CA SER A 48 -0.84 -2.28 -2.85
C SER A 48 -0.54 -0.79 -2.79
N TYR A 49 0.66 -0.43 -2.36
CA TYR A 49 1.12 0.95 -2.25
C TYR A 49 2.17 1.24 -3.33
N PHE A 50 1.77 2.05 -4.31
CA PHE A 50 2.63 2.47 -5.42
C PHE A 50 3.24 3.83 -5.13
N SER A 51 4.56 3.94 -5.20
CA SER A 51 5.24 5.22 -4.98
C SER A 51 6.52 5.35 -5.80
N ASP A 52 6.92 6.59 -6.05
CA ASP A 52 8.26 6.93 -6.53
C ASP A 52 9.08 7.48 -5.37
N VAL A 53 10.31 7.04 -5.23
CA VAL A 53 11.19 7.46 -4.12
C VAL A 53 11.50 8.96 -4.17
N LEU A 54 11.50 9.59 -5.35
CA LEU A 54 11.74 11.02 -5.55
C LEU A 54 10.46 11.88 -5.46
N CYS A 55 9.32 11.27 -5.13
CA CYS A 55 8.05 11.97 -5.04
C CYS A 55 7.86 12.58 -3.64
N VAL A 56 7.77 13.92 -3.55
CA VAL A 56 7.54 14.61 -2.27
C VAL A 56 6.23 14.21 -1.60
N TRP A 57 5.18 13.92 -2.38
CA TRP A 57 3.90 13.47 -1.84
C TRP A 57 4.00 12.07 -1.21
N ALA A 58 4.85 11.19 -1.75
CA ALA A 58 5.12 9.89 -1.15
C ALA A 58 5.98 10.03 0.12
N TYR A 59 6.90 11.00 0.17
CA TYR A 59 7.65 11.34 1.38
C TYR A 59 6.71 11.85 2.49
N ILE A 60 5.81 12.77 2.17
CA ILE A 60 4.77 13.27 3.09
C ILE A 60 3.83 12.16 3.56
N ALA A 61 3.49 11.21 2.69
CA ALA A 61 2.52 10.16 3.01
C ALA A 61 3.05 9.11 3.98
N GLN A 62 4.37 9.04 4.21
CA GLN A 62 4.99 8.00 5.04
C GLN A 62 4.38 7.91 6.45
N ILE A 63 4.20 9.05 7.13
CA ILE A 63 3.61 9.10 8.47
C ILE A 63 2.23 8.43 8.54
N ARG A 64 1.46 8.49 7.44
CA ARG A 64 0.14 7.86 7.38
C ARG A 64 0.23 6.34 7.27
N LEU A 65 1.23 5.83 6.54
CA LEU A 65 1.49 4.39 6.46
C LEU A 65 1.93 3.84 7.82
N ASP A 66 2.77 4.58 8.54
CA ASP A 66 3.25 4.20 9.86
C ASP A 66 2.09 4.18 10.87
N GLU A 67 1.19 5.18 10.82
CA GLU A 67 -0.02 5.22 11.64
C GLU A 67 -0.98 4.08 11.29
N LEU A 68 -1.14 3.73 10.00
CA LEU A 68 -1.96 2.59 9.59
C LEU A 68 -1.42 1.28 10.16
N LYS A 69 -0.11 1.05 10.09
CA LYS A 69 0.54 -0.14 10.66
C LYS A 69 0.36 -0.22 12.18
N THR A 70 0.47 0.92 12.85
CA THR A 70 0.26 1.01 14.30
C THR A 70 -1.19 0.72 14.68
N THR A 71 -2.15 1.28 13.92
CA THR A 71 -3.59 1.16 14.21
C THR A 71 -4.15 -0.22 13.88
N PHE A 72 -3.77 -0.79 12.74
CA PHE A 72 -4.38 -2.03 12.24
C PHE A 72 -3.52 -3.27 12.45
N GLN A 73 -2.22 -3.14 12.71
CA GLN A 73 -1.28 -4.22 13.02
C GLN A 73 -1.35 -5.37 12.02
N ASP A 74 -1.66 -6.58 12.48
CA ASP A 74 -1.76 -7.81 11.68
C ASP A 74 -3.03 -7.91 10.82
N LYS A 75 -3.94 -6.94 10.91
CA LYS A 75 -5.15 -6.89 10.09
C LYS A 75 -4.91 -6.35 8.68
N ILE A 76 -3.75 -5.75 8.43
CA ILE A 76 -3.37 -5.24 7.12
C ILE A 76 -1.97 -5.74 6.72
N ALA A 77 -1.76 -5.88 5.42
CA ALA A 77 -0.46 -6.11 4.81
C ALA A 77 -0.25 -5.09 3.70
N ILE A 78 0.85 -4.33 3.76
CA ILE A 78 1.18 -3.32 2.75
C ILE A 78 2.25 -3.89 1.82
N ASP A 79 1.90 -4.05 0.56
CA ASP A 79 2.81 -4.45 -0.51
C ASP A 79 3.32 -3.18 -1.20
N TYR A 80 4.63 -2.98 -1.17
CA TYR A 80 5.27 -1.80 -1.76
C TYR A 80 5.67 -2.06 -3.20
N HIS A 81 5.20 -1.19 -4.09
CA HIS A 81 5.49 -1.20 -5.52
C HIS A 81 6.05 0.15 -5.97
N PHE A 82 6.88 0.13 -6.98
CA PHE A 82 7.45 1.35 -7.52
C PHE A 82 6.82 1.74 -8.86
N VAL A 83 6.45 3.03 -8.96
CA VAL A 83 5.98 3.65 -10.20
C VAL A 83 7.01 4.69 -10.65
N PRO A 84 7.56 4.60 -11.89
CA PRO A 84 8.67 5.45 -12.31
C PRO A 84 8.20 6.85 -12.75
N VAL A 85 7.61 7.61 -11.81
CA VAL A 85 7.15 8.99 -12.08
C VAL A 85 8.32 9.89 -12.46
N PHE A 86 9.50 9.63 -11.90
CA PHE A 86 10.78 10.28 -12.24
C PHE A 86 11.73 9.31 -12.95
N GLY A 87 11.21 8.40 -13.78
CA GLY A 87 12.00 7.45 -14.55
C GLY A 87 13.01 8.10 -15.49
N ASN A 88 12.67 9.27 -16.04
CA ASN A 88 13.58 10.24 -16.66
C ASN A 88 13.29 11.60 -16.04
N ALA A 89 14.02 11.93 -14.96
CA ALA A 89 13.72 13.11 -14.17
C ALA A 89 14.00 14.41 -14.94
N HIS A 90 15.10 14.47 -15.71
CA HIS A 90 15.46 15.66 -16.50
C HIS A 90 14.41 15.99 -17.54
N GLU A 91 14.03 15.02 -18.37
CA GLU A 91 13.02 15.22 -19.42
C GLU A 91 11.67 15.61 -18.82
N LYS A 92 11.26 14.94 -17.74
CA LYS A 92 10.00 15.25 -17.04
C LYS A 92 9.98 16.68 -16.55
N LEU A 93 11.05 17.14 -15.89
CA LEU A 93 11.11 18.48 -15.33
C LEU A 93 11.19 19.53 -16.45
N GLU A 94 11.99 19.28 -17.48
CA GLU A 94 12.05 20.15 -18.65
C GLU A 94 10.68 20.28 -19.31
N LYS A 95 10.01 19.18 -19.62
CA LYS A 95 8.72 19.18 -20.31
C LYS A 95 7.61 19.86 -19.50
N ASN A 96 7.53 19.59 -18.19
CA ASN A 96 6.38 19.99 -17.38
C ASN A 96 6.56 21.35 -16.69
N TRP A 97 7.81 21.83 -16.59
CA TRP A 97 8.16 23.04 -15.82
C TRP A 97 8.86 24.13 -16.64
N ARG A 98 9.13 23.90 -17.92
CA ARG A 98 9.76 24.91 -18.80
C ARG A 98 9.09 26.27 -18.66
N ASP A 99 7.78 26.32 -18.83
CA ASP A 99 6.98 27.55 -18.79
C ASP A 99 6.57 27.98 -17.37
N LYS A 100 7.05 27.26 -16.34
CA LYS A 100 6.75 27.49 -14.92
C LYS A 100 8.00 27.80 -14.10
N GLY A 101 9.03 28.35 -14.75
CA GLY A 101 10.30 28.68 -14.10
C GLY A 101 11.33 27.53 -14.07
N GLY A 102 11.13 26.46 -14.84
CA GLY A 102 12.08 25.35 -14.97
C GLY A 102 12.35 24.64 -13.64
N LEU A 103 13.61 24.23 -13.43
CA LEU A 103 14.04 23.56 -12.20
C LEU A 103 13.80 24.42 -10.95
N LYS A 104 14.06 25.73 -11.03
CA LYS A 104 13.81 26.64 -9.91
C LYS A 104 12.32 26.67 -9.54
N GLY A 105 11.45 26.78 -10.54
CA GLY A 105 10.00 26.74 -10.32
C GLY A 105 9.53 25.43 -9.69
N TYR A 106 10.14 24.30 -10.10
CA TYR A 106 9.82 23.01 -9.47
C TYR A 106 10.36 22.92 -8.04
N SER A 107 11.59 23.37 -7.79
CA SER A 107 12.15 23.45 -6.43
C SER A 107 11.25 24.28 -5.52
N ASP A 108 10.84 25.47 -5.94
CA ASP A 108 9.95 26.35 -5.19
C ASP A 108 8.58 25.69 -4.92
N HIS A 109 8.05 24.94 -5.90
CA HIS A 109 6.84 24.17 -5.73
C HIS A 109 7.00 23.10 -4.63
N VAL A 110 8.08 22.32 -4.67
CA VAL A 110 8.36 21.28 -3.66
C VAL A 110 8.50 21.89 -2.28
N GLN A 111 9.22 23.01 -2.15
CA GLN A 111 9.35 23.77 -0.91
C GLN A 111 8.00 24.26 -0.37
N ASN A 112 7.16 24.84 -1.25
CA ASN A 112 5.84 25.34 -0.88
C ASN A 112 4.89 24.21 -0.43
N VAL A 113 5.03 23.02 -1.03
CA VAL A 113 4.31 21.83 -0.60
C VAL A 113 4.80 21.40 0.78
N ALA A 114 6.12 21.25 0.96
CA ALA A 114 6.73 20.74 2.20
C ALA A 114 6.40 21.61 3.41
N ARG A 115 6.41 22.95 3.28
CA ARG A 115 6.11 23.89 4.38
C ARG A 115 4.74 23.68 5.03
N LYS A 116 3.84 22.94 4.40
CA LYS A 116 2.50 22.62 4.95
C LYS A 116 2.52 21.40 5.87
N PHE A 117 3.67 20.74 6.01
CA PHE A 117 3.80 19.48 6.72
C PHE A 117 5.03 19.50 7.64
N GLU A 118 4.81 19.64 8.94
CA GLU A 118 5.87 19.81 9.95
C GLU A 118 6.70 18.54 10.18
N HIS A 119 6.19 17.38 9.78
CA HIS A 119 6.84 16.08 10.01
C HIS A 119 7.91 15.70 8.98
N ILE A 120 8.15 16.55 7.97
CA ILE A 120 9.21 16.34 6.97
C ILE A 120 10.12 17.56 6.88
N ILE A 121 11.37 17.30 6.49
CA ILE A 121 12.36 18.32 6.23
C ILE A 121 12.79 18.21 4.77
N VAL A 122 12.74 19.33 4.05
CA VAL A 122 13.20 19.40 2.66
C VAL A 122 14.30 20.45 2.55
N HIS A 123 15.45 20.05 1.99
CA HIS A 123 16.59 20.92 1.80
C HIS A 123 16.24 22.13 0.90
N PRO A 124 16.69 23.36 1.21
CA PRO A 124 16.38 24.55 0.42
C PRO A 124 16.72 24.44 -1.06
N ASP A 125 17.81 23.74 -1.40
CA ASP A 125 18.28 23.56 -2.78
C ASP A 125 17.79 22.23 -3.41
N ILE A 126 16.70 21.65 -2.90
CA ILE A 126 16.12 20.44 -3.49
C ILE A 126 15.87 20.64 -5.00
N TRP A 127 16.24 19.68 -5.83
CA TRP A 127 16.18 19.74 -7.29
C TRP A 127 17.06 20.81 -7.96
N MET A 128 17.88 21.54 -7.18
CA MET A 128 18.85 22.50 -7.69
C MET A 128 20.30 22.02 -7.50
N GLY A 129 20.60 21.50 -6.31
CA GLY A 129 21.95 21.03 -5.96
C GLY A 129 22.22 19.58 -6.34
N ALA A 130 21.22 18.70 -6.19
CA ALA A 130 21.28 17.32 -6.66
C ALA A 130 20.07 17.01 -7.53
N ILE A 131 20.31 16.56 -8.75
CA ILE A 131 19.27 16.18 -9.71
C ILE A 131 19.50 14.71 -10.07
N PRO A 132 18.82 13.76 -9.40
CA PRO A 132 18.87 12.37 -9.78
C PRO A 132 18.42 12.18 -11.22
N SER A 133 19.18 11.44 -12.03
CA SER A 133 18.83 11.20 -13.44
C SER A 133 17.55 10.38 -13.56
N SER A 134 17.36 9.42 -12.64
CA SER A 134 16.24 8.50 -12.67
C SER A 134 15.93 7.91 -11.29
N SER A 135 14.67 7.80 -10.94
CA SER A 135 14.24 7.03 -9.77
C SER A 135 14.40 5.51 -9.95
N MET A 136 14.49 5.02 -11.19
CA MET A 136 14.57 3.60 -11.48
C MET A 136 15.83 2.95 -10.90
N SER A 137 16.96 3.67 -10.85
CA SER A 137 18.19 3.18 -10.20
C SER A 137 17.95 2.91 -8.71
N CYS A 138 17.21 3.80 -8.03
CA CYS A 138 16.83 3.62 -6.62
C CYS A 138 15.86 2.45 -6.45
N HIS A 139 14.83 2.37 -7.29
CA HIS A 139 13.83 1.30 -7.24
C HIS A 139 14.47 -0.08 -7.43
N LEU A 140 15.41 -0.20 -8.38
CA LEU A 140 16.19 -1.42 -8.59
C LEU A 140 16.97 -1.82 -7.33
N PHE A 141 17.67 -0.85 -6.72
CA PHE A 141 18.47 -1.10 -5.53
C PHE A 141 17.59 -1.49 -4.33
N LEU A 142 16.44 -0.84 -4.17
CA LEU A 142 15.46 -1.17 -3.14
C LEU A 142 14.88 -2.58 -3.33
N HIS A 143 14.60 -3.01 -4.57
CA HIS A 143 14.22 -4.39 -4.84
C HIS A 143 15.32 -5.39 -4.50
N ALA A 144 16.58 -5.04 -4.73
CA ALA A 144 17.70 -5.88 -4.31
C ALA A 144 17.72 -6.06 -2.78
N ILE A 145 17.48 -4.99 -2.01
CA ILE A 145 17.34 -5.06 -0.54
C ILE A 145 16.13 -5.92 -0.15
N HIS A 146 14.98 -5.74 -0.79
CA HIS A 146 13.78 -6.53 -0.52
C HIS A 146 14.01 -8.04 -0.73
N LEU A 147 14.79 -8.40 -1.75
CA LEU A 147 15.16 -9.78 -1.99
C LEU A 147 16.01 -10.38 -0.85
N LEU A 148 16.76 -9.59 -0.11
CA LEU A 148 17.50 -10.08 1.06
C LEU A 148 16.53 -10.53 2.16
N GLU A 149 15.44 -9.79 2.40
CA GLU A 149 14.38 -10.20 3.34
C GLU A 149 13.65 -11.46 2.85
N ILE A 150 13.22 -11.48 1.57
CA ILE A 150 12.51 -12.62 0.98
C ILE A 150 13.32 -13.90 1.05
N LYS A 151 14.65 -13.81 0.87
CA LYS A 151 15.58 -14.95 0.91
C LYS A 151 16.08 -15.29 2.31
N GLY A 152 15.68 -14.53 3.34
CA GLY A 152 16.13 -14.72 4.71
C GLY A 152 17.63 -14.46 4.90
N ILE A 153 18.26 -13.65 4.03
CA ILE A 153 19.64 -13.18 4.20
C ILE A 153 19.69 -12.10 5.30
N VAL A 154 18.61 -11.34 5.42
CA VAL A 154 18.33 -10.41 6.53
C VAL A 154 17.00 -10.80 7.13
N GLU A 155 16.89 -10.71 8.46
CA GLU A 155 15.66 -11.09 9.17
C GLU A 155 14.47 -10.21 8.75
N PRO A 156 13.36 -10.79 8.25
CA PRO A 156 12.21 -10.01 7.80
C PRO A 156 11.57 -9.13 8.89
N SER A 157 11.72 -9.53 10.16
CA SER A 157 11.24 -8.75 11.31
C SER A 157 11.94 -7.41 11.46
N GLU A 158 13.13 -7.23 10.91
CA GLU A 158 13.86 -5.97 10.92
C GLU A 158 13.29 -4.92 9.96
N LYS A 159 12.48 -5.32 8.99
CA LYS A 159 11.83 -4.45 7.99
C LYS A 159 12.82 -3.51 7.30
N VAL A 160 13.97 -4.06 6.89
CA VAL A 160 15.08 -3.28 6.31
C VAL A 160 14.69 -2.66 4.98
N PHE A 161 13.81 -3.30 4.21
CA PHE A 161 13.29 -2.74 2.97
C PHE A 161 12.51 -1.43 3.21
N GLU A 162 11.62 -1.39 4.20
CA GLU A 162 10.88 -0.19 4.54
C GLU A 162 11.80 0.91 5.08
N LYS A 163 12.76 0.54 5.94
CA LYS A 163 13.79 1.45 6.46
C LYS A 163 14.63 2.05 5.32
N ALA A 164 14.97 1.22 4.32
CA ALA A 164 15.72 1.67 3.15
C ALA A 164 14.91 2.66 2.30
N ILE A 165 13.63 2.41 2.04
CA ILE A 165 12.76 3.37 1.34
C ILE A 165 12.78 4.72 2.03
N TRP A 166 12.67 4.75 3.36
CA TRP A 166 12.73 5.98 4.14
C TRP A 166 14.11 6.64 4.05
N ALA A 167 15.19 5.89 4.26
CA ALA A 167 16.56 6.40 4.20
C ALA A 167 16.91 7.02 2.83
N PHE A 168 16.45 6.42 1.72
CA PHE A 168 16.61 7.00 0.39
C PHE A 168 15.86 8.33 0.23
N ARG A 169 14.66 8.45 0.78
CA ARG A 169 13.90 9.71 0.78
C ARG A 169 14.59 10.78 1.61
N GLU A 170 15.05 10.45 2.82
CA GLU A 170 15.80 11.39 3.66
C GLU A 170 17.12 11.82 3.00
N ALA A 171 17.87 10.88 2.41
CA ALA A 171 19.11 11.20 1.72
C ALA A 171 18.87 12.22 0.58
N PHE A 172 17.80 12.05 -0.19
CA PHE A 172 17.46 12.98 -1.26
C PHE A 172 16.86 14.29 -0.74
N PHE A 173 15.76 14.22 0.01
CA PHE A 173 14.99 15.42 0.39
C PHE A 173 15.66 16.25 1.46
N THR A 174 16.34 15.63 2.42
CA THR A 174 16.93 16.32 3.58
C THR A 174 18.42 16.57 3.42
N LYS A 175 19.16 15.56 2.93
CA LYS A 175 20.64 15.63 2.83
C LYS A 175 21.12 16.07 1.43
N LEU A 176 20.21 16.26 0.46
CA LEU A 176 20.50 16.67 -0.93
C LEU A 176 21.45 15.71 -1.65
N ALA A 177 21.40 14.42 -1.33
CA ALA A 177 22.22 13.40 -1.96
C ALA A 177 21.65 12.97 -3.33
N ASN A 178 22.52 12.71 -4.32
CA ASN A 178 22.10 12.13 -5.59
C ASN A 178 21.88 10.62 -5.43
N VAL A 179 20.69 10.23 -5.02
CA VAL A 179 20.34 8.82 -4.77
C VAL A 179 20.30 7.94 -6.03
N SER A 180 20.43 8.52 -7.24
CA SER A 180 20.66 7.72 -8.46
C SER A 180 22.08 7.16 -8.54
N ASP A 181 23.02 7.76 -7.81
CA ASP A 181 24.42 7.33 -7.78
C ASP A 181 24.59 6.06 -6.95
N ARG A 182 25.26 5.07 -7.52
CA ARG A 182 25.53 3.78 -6.86
C ARG A 182 26.35 3.94 -5.59
N THR A 183 27.29 4.86 -5.55
CA THR A 183 28.12 5.14 -4.38
C THR A 183 27.28 5.64 -3.22
N VAL A 184 26.31 6.53 -3.50
CA VAL A 184 25.35 7.02 -2.49
C VAL A 184 24.45 5.88 -2.01
N GLN A 185 23.99 5.03 -2.92
CA GLN A 185 23.15 3.88 -2.58
C GLN A 185 23.88 2.90 -1.65
N PHE A 186 25.16 2.64 -1.91
CA PHE A 186 25.99 1.81 -1.04
C PHE A 186 26.20 2.46 0.33
N ALA A 187 26.49 3.75 0.38
CA ALA A 187 26.65 4.45 1.67
C ALA A 187 25.35 4.36 2.52
N ILE A 188 24.17 4.51 1.91
CA ILE A 188 22.89 4.32 2.61
C ILE A 188 22.76 2.88 3.13
N ALA A 189 23.14 1.89 2.33
CA ALA A 189 23.06 0.50 2.73
C ALA A 189 24.05 0.18 3.87
N GLU A 190 25.24 0.78 3.87
CA GLU A 190 26.23 0.68 4.96
C GLU A 190 25.70 1.31 6.26
N GLU A 191 25.07 2.50 6.19
CA GLU A 191 24.41 3.15 7.34
C GLU A 191 23.31 2.23 7.95
N LEU A 192 22.66 1.41 7.12
CA LEU A 192 21.66 0.42 7.54
C LEU A 192 22.25 -0.93 7.93
N ASN A 193 23.57 -1.09 7.95
CA ASN A 193 24.28 -2.34 8.22
C ASN A 193 23.90 -3.49 7.26
N LEU A 194 23.61 -3.19 6.00
CA LEU A 194 23.21 -4.18 5.00
C LEU A 194 24.43 -4.78 4.27
N PRO A 195 24.39 -6.05 3.90
CA PRO A 195 25.49 -6.72 3.22
C PRO A 195 25.57 -6.30 1.75
N ILE A 196 26.44 -5.34 1.43
CA ILE A 196 26.61 -4.76 0.07
C ILE A 196 26.83 -5.83 -0.99
N ALA A 197 27.71 -6.82 -0.73
CA ALA A 197 27.96 -7.89 -1.69
C ALA A 197 26.71 -8.71 -2.02
N ALA A 198 25.83 -8.93 -1.03
CA ALA A 198 24.59 -9.65 -1.25
C ALA A 198 23.58 -8.80 -2.06
N ILE A 199 23.51 -7.47 -1.81
CA ILE A 199 22.69 -6.56 -2.62
C ILE A 199 23.18 -6.56 -4.06
N GLN A 200 24.50 -6.41 -4.27
CA GLN A 200 25.10 -6.40 -5.61
C GLN A 200 24.81 -7.71 -6.35
N ALA A 201 24.88 -8.85 -5.66
CA ALA A 201 24.58 -10.15 -6.26
C ALA A 201 23.12 -10.24 -6.77
N GLN A 202 22.13 -9.63 -6.08
CA GLN A 202 20.75 -9.59 -6.57
C GLN A 202 20.60 -8.74 -7.84
N ILE A 203 21.41 -7.70 -7.98
CA ILE A 203 21.42 -6.85 -9.17
C ILE A 203 22.10 -7.58 -10.33
N ASP A 204 23.28 -8.14 -10.09
CA ASP A 204 24.11 -8.79 -11.13
C ASP A 204 23.48 -10.08 -11.67
N SER A 205 22.74 -10.80 -10.82
CA SER A 205 21.98 -11.99 -11.26
C SER A 205 20.74 -11.66 -12.10
N GLY A 206 20.31 -10.39 -12.13
CA GLY A 206 19.08 -9.97 -12.79
C GLY A 206 17.81 -10.13 -11.95
N GLU A 207 17.88 -10.71 -10.75
CA GLU A 207 16.69 -10.94 -9.92
C GLU A 207 16.01 -9.64 -9.48
N ALA A 208 16.79 -8.61 -9.12
CA ALA A 208 16.24 -7.30 -8.80
C ALA A 208 15.52 -6.65 -9.99
N TYR A 209 16.04 -6.84 -11.21
CA TYR A 209 15.37 -6.40 -12.45
C TYR A 209 14.06 -7.15 -12.68
N ALA A 210 14.01 -8.45 -12.38
CA ALA A 210 12.80 -9.23 -12.49
C ALA A 210 11.69 -8.74 -11.52
N GLN A 211 12.06 -8.31 -10.30
CA GLN A 211 11.10 -7.69 -9.39
C GLN A 211 10.61 -6.33 -9.89
N LEU A 212 11.53 -5.49 -10.37
CA LEU A 212 11.18 -4.19 -10.95
C LEU A 212 10.25 -4.34 -12.19
N SER A 213 10.47 -5.36 -13.01
CA SER A 213 9.59 -5.68 -14.14
C SER A 213 8.17 -6.01 -13.69
N LYS A 214 8.01 -6.78 -12.60
CA LYS A 214 6.68 -7.07 -12.03
C LYS A 214 5.95 -5.81 -11.59
N ASP A 215 6.65 -4.84 -11.01
CA ASP A 215 6.03 -3.55 -10.67
C ASP A 215 5.53 -2.82 -11.91
N PHE A 216 6.29 -2.85 -13.02
CA PHE A 216 5.86 -2.22 -14.28
C PHE A 216 4.65 -2.92 -14.89
N ASP A 217 4.58 -4.24 -14.83
CA ASP A 217 3.42 -5.00 -15.26
C ASP A 217 2.19 -4.61 -14.41
N LEU A 218 2.32 -4.59 -13.08
CA LEU A 218 1.25 -4.14 -12.18
C LEU A 218 0.84 -2.69 -12.41
N VAL A 219 1.79 -1.78 -12.61
CA VAL A 219 1.52 -0.37 -12.94
C VAL A 219 0.68 -0.26 -14.21
N LYS A 220 1.00 -1.06 -15.23
CA LYS A 220 0.26 -1.11 -16.49
C LYS A 220 -1.14 -1.73 -16.32
N ASP A 221 -1.21 -2.90 -15.71
CA ASP A 221 -2.45 -3.66 -15.56
C ASP A 221 -3.46 -2.89 -14.68
N LEU A 222 -2.97 -2.28 -13.61
CA LEU A 222 -3.76 -1.46 -12.71
C LEU A 222 -3.87 0.02 -13.15
N THR A 223 -3.26 0.39 -14.28
CA THR A 223 -3.28 1.77 -14.82
C THR A 223 -2.87 2.81 -13.77
N VAL A 224 -1.75 2.57 -13.05
CA VAL A 224 -1.23 3.48 -12.02
C VAL A 224 -0.36 4.56 -12.68
N SER A 225 -0.74 5.83 -12.55
CA SER A 225 -0.02 6.97 -13.14
C SER A 225 0.39 8.03 -12.13
N VAL A 226 0.01 7.86 -10.86
CA VAL A 226 0.20 8.84 -9.78
C VAL A 226 0.98 8.22 -8.63
N SER A 227 1.87 9.01 -8.04
CA SER A 227 2.58 8.67 -6.80
C SER A 227 2.23 9.68 -5.70
N PRO A 228 1.84 9.23 -4.48
CA PRO A 228 1.52 7.85 -4.13
C PRO A 228 0.15 7.41 -4.63
N THR A 229 -0.08 6.09 -4.74
CA THR A 229 -1.39 5.49 -4.98
C THR A 229 -1.56 4.29 -4.05
N LEU A 230 -2.70 4.19 -3.36
CA LEU A 230 -3.09 3.02 -2.60
C LEU A 230 -4.22 2.31 -3.35
N ILE A 231 -4.11 0.99 -3.46
CA ILE A 231 -5.11 0.13 -4.09
C ILE A 231 -5.50 -0.96 -3.11
N PHE A 232 -6.79 -1.11 -2.92
CA PHE A 232 -7.41 -2.08 -2.02
C PHE A 232 -8.37 -2.96 -2.79
N ASN A 233 -8.80 -4.05 -2.15
CA ASN A 233 -9.92 -4.85 -2.61
C ASN A 233 -9.75 -5.24 -4.09
N GLU A 234 -8.60 -5.85 -4.41
CA GLU A 234 -8.28 -6.36 -5.76
C GLU A 234 -8.40 -5.32 -6.88
N GLY A 235 -8.13 -4.05 -6.58
CA GLY A 235 -8.18 -2.96 -7.55
C GLY A 235 -9.51 -2.20 -7.60
N ARG A 236 -10.54 -2.64 -6.88
CA ARG A 236 -11.86 -1.98 -6.86
C ARG A 236 -11.88 -0.65 -6.11
N GLN A 237 -10.99 -0.48 -5.13
CA GLN A 237 -10.85 0.77 -4.37
C GLN A 237 -9.48 1.37 -4.61
N ARG A 238 -9.43 2.64 -5.01
CA ARG A 238 -8.20 3.34 -5.34
C ARG A 238 -8.18 4.74 -4.76
N LEU A 239 -7.08 5.08 -4.10
CA LEU A 239 -6.81 6.40 -3.56
C LEU A 239 -5.55 6.97 -4.18
N ASN A 240 -5.67 8.02 -4.98
CA ASN A 240 -4.58 8.63 -5.72
C ASN A 240 -4.06 9.90 -5.03
N GLY A 241 -2.75 10.06 -4.95
CA GLY A 241 -2.10 11.28 -4.47
C GLY A 241 -2.13 11.44 -2.96
N ASN A 242 -2.11 12.69 -2.51
CA ASN A 242 -2.02 13.04 -1.10
C ASN A 242 -3.38 12.95 -0.39
N VAL A 243 -3.84 11.74 -0.13
CA VAL A 243 -5.12 11.47 0.55
C VAL A 243 -4.92 11.52 2.07
N GLY A 244 -5.88 12.13 2.78
CA GLY A 244 -5.85 12.22 4.24
C GLY A 244 -6.00 10.86 4.93
N TYR A 245 -5.36 10.71 6.11
CA TYR A 245 -5.38 9.46 6.89
C TYR A 245 -6.79 8.90 7.10
N ARG A 246 -7.75 9.74 7.49
CA ARG A 246 -9.13 9.29 7.78
C ARG A 246 -9.84 8.64 6.59
N VAL A 247 -9.52 9.06 5.37
CA VAL A 247 -10.08 8.46 4.15
C VAL A 247 -9.49 7.08 3.92
N ILE A 248 -8.18 6.92 4.14
CA ILE A 248 -7.50 5.62 4.04
C ILE A 248 -8.02 4.67 5.12
N GLU A 249 -8.10 5.15 6.36
CA GLU A 249 -8.63 4.41 7.50
C GLU A 249 -10.06 3.93 7.25
N ALA A 250 -10.94 4.80 6.71
CA ALA A 250 -12.32 4.45 6.40
C ALA A 250 -12.42 3.30 5.38
N ASN A 251 -11.58 3.30 4.34
CA ASN A 251 -11.52 2.19 3.38
C ASN A 251 -11.13 0.87 4.04
N ILE A 252 -10.14 0.89 4.93
CA ILE A 252 -9.71 -0.32 5.65
C ILE A 252 -10.80 -0.81 6.60
N ARG A 253 -11.43 0.10 7.35
CA ARG A 253 -12.53 -0.26 8.26
C ARG A 253 -13.72 -0.84 7.52
N GLU A 254 -14.07 -0.31 6.36
CA GLU A 254 -15.11 -0.84 5.49
C GLU A 254 -14.81 -2.30 5.11
N LEU A 255 -13.59 -2.57 4.64
CA LEU A 255 -13.17 -3.92 4.24
C LEU A 255 -13.08 -4.91 5.41
N LEU A 256 -12.82 -4.42 6.63
CA LEU A 256 -12.85 -5.26 7.84
C LEU A 256 -14.26 -5.64 8.29
N HIS A 257 -15.27 -4.79 7.98
CA HIS A 257 -16.66 -5.02 8.34
C HIS A 257 -17.45 -5.77 7.25
N ASN A 258 -17.10 -5.49 5.98
CA ASN A 258 -17.73 -6.07 4.80
C ASN A 258 -16.67 -6.79 3.98
N PRO A 259 -16.42 -8.07 4.25
CA PRO A 259 -15.47 -8.87 3.47
C PRO A 259 -15.77 -8.82 1.96
N PRO A 260 -14.78 -9.06 1.09
CA PRO A 260 -14.90 -8.89 -0.37
C PRO A 260 -16.07 -9.62 -1.02
N ASP A 261 -16.54 -10.70 -0.41
CA ASP A 261 -17.64 -11.54 -0.92
C ASP A 261 -19.03 -11.08 -0.46
N GLU A 262 -19.12 -10.11 0.43
CA GLU A 262 -20.39 -9.54 0.88
C GLU A 262 -20.66 -8.22 0.12
N GLN A 263 -21.89 -8.08 -0.39
CA GLN A 263 -22.31 -6.82 -0.98
C GLN A 263 -22.53 -5.78 0.14
N SER A 264 -21.78 -4.68 0.10
CA SER A 264 -22.10 -3.55 0.97
C SER A 264 -23.45 -2.95 0.54
N TRP A 265 -24.34 -2.78 1.48
CA TRP A 265 -25.58 -2.05 1.25
C TRP A 265 -25.30 -0.55 1.32
N CYS A 266 -25.49 0.14 0.22
CA CYS A 266 -25.53 1.60 0.17
C CYS A 266 -26.88 2.13 0.58
#